data_3bfc6106266ddb7585e22b4f219e83d5
#
_entry.id   3bfc6106266ddb7585e22b4f219e83d5
#
_cell.length_a   1.000
_cell.length_b   1.000
_cell.length_c   1.000
_cell.angle_alpha   90.00
_cell.angle_beta   90.00
_cell.angle_gamma   90.00
#
_symmetry.space_group_name_H-M   'P 1'
#
loop_
_entity.id
_entity.type
_entity.pdbx_description
1 polymer ?
#
loop_
_entity_poly.entity_id
_entity_poly.type
_entity_poly.pdbx_seq_one_letter_code
_entity_poly.pdbx_strand_id
1 'polypeptide(L)'
;MKNKQYKIEKGLMLFTQPRSPYFYGKIRHGNKYLTKSFAPISDFEEAKSRLYQWKNDLAGKTEASLTSPSIPNDRSAYIDHKKLENDFQFLDVGRYDPAKKPADERKISFVEIYGEYNQSEAANQSHRCLDCGNPYCEWKCPVHNYIPNWLKLVNEGNIIEAVELCHQTNSLPEVCGRVCPQ
;
A
#
# COMPACT_ATOMS: atom_id res chain seq x y z
N MET A 1 14.42 19.93 -5.76
CA MET A 1 13.30 20.88 -5.58
C MET A 1 12.92 20.86 -4.09
N LYS A 2 12.65 22.03 -3.47
CA LYS A 2 12.22 22.09 -2.06
C LYS A 2 10.71 21.80 -1.99
N ASN A 3 10.27 21.10 -0.94
CA ASN A 3 8.85 20.97 -0.61
C ASN A 3 8.22 22.35 -0.45
N LYS A 4 7.23 22.67 -1.27
CA LYS A 4 6.43 23.89 -1.08
C LYS A 4 5.18 23.51 -0.31
N GLN A 5 4.86 24.25 0.74
CA GLN A 5 3.66 24.07 1.55
C GLN A 5 2.81 25.34 1.48
N TYR A 6 1.53 25.17 1.23
CA TYR A 6 0.56 26.25 1.13
C TYR A 6 -0.53 26.02 2.18
N LYS A 7 -0.50 26.85 3.22
CA LYS A 7 -1.56 26.83 4.24
C LYS A 7 -2.79 27.54 3.67
N ILE A 8 -3.88 26.79 3.46
CA ILE A 8 -5.12 27.34 2.91
C ILE A 8 -6.00 27.88 4.02
N GLU A 9 -6.25 27.06 5.07
CA GLU A 9 -7.01 27.42 6.26
C GLU A 9 -6.46 26.68 7.49
N LYS A 10 -7.03 26.94 8.68
CA LYS A 10 -6.67 26.18 9.88
C LYS A 10 -6.99 24.70 9.70
N GLY A 11 -5.96 23.86 9.63
CA GLY A 11 -6.12 22.41 9.44
C GLY A 11 -6.28 21.97 7.99
N LEU A 12 -6.15 22.88 7.02
CA LEU A 12 -6.27 22.60 5.59
C LEU A 12 -5.00 23.08 4.87
N MET A 13 -4.31 22.18 4.19
CA MET A 13 -3.01 22.46 3.59
C MET A 13 -2.85 21.77 2.25
N LEU A 14 -2.25 22.44 1.28
CA LEU A 14 -1.69 21.84 0.07
C LEU A 14 -0.16 21.80 0.14
N PHE A 15 0.44 20.80 -0.43
CA PHE A 15 1.90 20.72 -0.53
C PHE A 15 2.33 19.96 -1.79
N THR A 16 3.58 20.16 -2.20
CA THR A 16 4.20 19.39 -3.28
C THR A 16 5.33 18.54 -2.72
N GLN A 17 5.58 17.41 -3.34
CA GLN A 17 6.74 16.56 -3.01
C GLN A 17 7.93 16.87 -3.93
N PRO A 18 9.19 16.63 -3.50
CA PRO A 18 10.39 17.05 -4.24
C PRO A 18 10.52 16.46 -5.65
N ARG A 19 9.89 15.32 -5.91
CA ARG A 19 9.96 14.58 -7.19
C ARG A 19 8.63 14.48 -7.91
N SER A 20 7.59 15.14 -7.42
CA SER A 20 6.26 15.10 -8.02
C SER A 20 5.84 16.51 -8.48
N PRO A 21 5.33 16.67 -9.72
CA PRO A 21 4.76 17.92 -10.17
C PRO A 21 3.36 18.18 -9.60
N TYR A 22 2.77 17.20 -8.89
CA TYR A 22 1.39 17.24 -8.47
C TYR A 22 1.23 17.75 -7.03
N PHE A 23 0.03 18.21 -6.71
CA PHE A 23 -0.35 18.64 -5.38
C PHE A 23 -0.89 17.50 -4.52
N TYR A 24 -0.69 17.64 -3.23
CA TYR A 24 -1.21 16.76 -2.18
C TYR A 24 -2.00 17.60 -1.19
N GLY A 25 -3.16 17.12 -0.82
CA GLY A 25 -3.99 17.73 0.22
C GLY A 25 -3.69 17.12 1.59
N LYS A 26 -3.76 17.96 2.63
CA LYS A 26 -3.69 17.54 4.03
C LYS A 26 -4.80 18.21 4.80
N ILE A 27 -5.66 17.42 5.43
CA ILE A 27 -6.82 17.89 6.20
C ILE A 27 -6.71 17.39 7.64
N ARG A 28 -6.95 18.26 8.60
CA ARG A 28 -7.12 17.85 10.00
C ARG A 28 -8.57 17.40 10.21
N HIS A 29 -8.74 16.16 10.64
CA HIS A 29 -10.03 15.59 11.03
C HIS A 29 -9.91 14.99 12.44
N GLY A 30 -10.62 15.59 13.40
CA GLY A 30 -10.43 15.26 14.82
C GLY A 30 -8.97 15.48 15.27
N ASN A 31 -8.37 14.45 15.86
CA ASN A 31 -6.98 14.48 16.34
C ASN A 31 -5.96 14.00 15.32
N LYS A 32 -6.38 13.60 14.11
CA LYS A 32 -5.50 13.05 13.07
C LYS A 32 -5.43 13.98 11.86
N TYR A 33 -4.37 13.81 11.07
CA TYR A 33 -4.26 14.40 9.75
C TYR A 33 -4.47 13.33 8.69
N LEU A 34 -5.35 13.63 7.74
CA LEU A 34 -5.56 12.86 6.54
C LEU A 34 -4.78 13.49 5.39
N THR A 35 -4.19 12.69 4.52
CA THR A 35 -3.44 13.15 3.35
C THR A 35 -3.95 12.43 2.11
N LYS A 36 -4.12 13.17 1.01
CA LYS A 36 -4.59 12.63 -0.27
C LYS A 36 -3.78 13.23 -1.42
N SER A 37 -3.41 12.41 -2.41
CA SER A 37 -2.84 12.87 -3.67
C SER A 37 -3.93 13.43 -4.58
N PHE A 38 -3.61 14.48 -5.32
CA PHE A 38 -4.46 15.07 -6.36
C PHE A 38 -3.86 14.89 -7.75
N ALA A 39 -3.02 13.86 -7.95
CA ALA A 39 -2.55 13.53 -9.30
C ALA A 39 -3.75 13.26 -10.24
N PRO A 40 -3.72 13.70 -11.49
CA PRO A 40 -2.61 14.37 -12.20
C PRO A 40 -2.65 15.92 -12.12
N ILE A 41 -3.25 16.53 -11.10
CA ILE A 41 -3.45 17.98 -11.00
C ILE A 41 -2.13 18.67 -10.62
N SER A 42 -1.63 19.52 -11.50
CA SER A 42 -0.43 20.35 -11.30
C SER A 42 -0.78 21.85 -11.16
N ASP A 43 -2.03 22.23 -11.42
CA ASP A 43 -2.53 23.59 -11.22
C ASP A 43 -2.95 23.82 -9.77
N PHE A 44 -2.57 24.98 -9.20
CA PHE A 44 -2.83 25.32 -7.80
C PHE A 44 -4.33 25.56 -7.50
N GLU A 45 -5.02 26.29 -8.36
CA GLU A 45 -6.44 26.63 -8.13
C GLU A 45 -7.32 25.40 -8.29
N GLU A 46 -7.01 24.53 -9.25
CA GLU A 46 -7.69 23.26 -9.40
C GLU A 46 -7.45 22.34 -8.18
N ALA A 47 -6.22 22.24 -7.72
CA ALA A 47 -5.86 21.47 -6.51
C ALA A 47 -6.56 22.00 -5.27
N LYS A 48 -6.69 23.32 -5.14
CA LYS A 48 -7.39 23.98 -4.05
C LYS A 48 -8.90 23.68 -4.09
N SER A 49 -9.51 23.73 -5.27
CA SER A 49 -10.91 23.34 -5.47
C SER A 49 -11.16 21.88 -5.06
N ARG A 50 -10.30 20.96 -5.48
CA ARG A 50 -10.35 19.54 -5.09
C ARG A 50 -10.16 19.33 -3.58
N LEU A 51 -9.32 20.13 -2.94
CA LEU A 51 -9.11 20.07 -1.50
C LEU A 51 -10.39 20.47 -0.73
N TYR A 52 -11.09 21.50 -1.18
CA TYR A 52 -12.39 21.90 -0.58
C TYR A 52 -13.47 20.87 -0.83
N GLN A 53 -13.55 20.30 -2.03
CA GLN A 53 -14.47 19.23 -2.34
C GLN A 53 -14.23 18.04 -1.40
N TRP A 54 -12.99 17.61 -1.24
CA TRP A 54 -12.64 16.54 -0.32
C TRP A 54 -12.96 16.87 1.14
N LYS A 55 -12.75 18.12 1.58
CA LYS A 55 -13.16 18.60 2.91
C LYS A 55 -14.67 18.44 3.13
N ASN A 56 -15.48 18.80 2.13
CA ASN A 56 -16.93 18.67 2.19
C ASN A 56 -17.38 17.21 2.19
N ASP A 57 -16.72 16.35 1.43
CA ASP A 57 -16.97 14.89 1.40
C ASP A 57 -16.67 14.23 2.75
N LEU A 58 -15.76 14.81 3.52
CA LEU A 58 -15.42 14.35 4.89
C LEU A 58 -16.37 14.92 5.95
N ALA A 59 -17.06 16.02 5.65
CA ALA A 59 -18.03 16.63 6.57
C ALA A 59 -19.23 15.71 6.71
N GLY A 60 -19.39 15.08 7.86
CA GLY A 60 -20.45 14.10 8.12
C GLY A 60 -19.99 12.65 8.21
N LYS A 61 -18.73 12.37 7.92
CA LYS A 61 -18.12 11.04 8.20
C LYS A 61 -17.58 11.03 9.63
N THR A 62 -17.99 10.05 10.42
CA THR A 62 -17.45 9.84 11.77
C THR A 62 -16.01 9.33 11.69
N GLU A 63 -15.21 9.56 12.75
CA GLU A 63 -13.82 9.05 12.82
C GLU A 63 -13.74 7.53 12.59
N ALA A 64 -14.75 6.78 13.03
CA ALA A 64 -14.86 5.34 12.79
C ALA A 64 -14.99 4.97 11.29
N SER A 65 -15.54 5.85 10.47
CA SER A 65 -15.67 5.62 9.01
C SER A 65 -14.41 6.00 8.24
N LEU A 66 -13.42 6.62 8.90
CA LEU A 66 -12.17 7.10 8.31
C LEU A 66 -10.94 6.31 8.78
N THR A 67 -11.12 5.45 9.77
CA THR A 67 -10.11 4.46 10.14
C THR A 67 -10.10 3.39 9.06
N SER A 68 -8.98 3.22 8.40
CA SER A 68 -8.68 2.25 7.32
C SER A 68 -9.92 1.69 6.64
N PRO A 69 -10.09 1.75 5.33
CA PRO A 69 -11.24 1.10 4.74
C PRO A 69 -11.32 -0.27 5.38
N SER A 70 -12.35 -0.53 6.17
CA SER A 70 -12.70 -1.90 6.52
C SER A 70 -12.76 -2.60 5.18
N ILE A 71 -11.83 -3.52 4.93
CA ILE A 71 -11.82 -4.34 3.74
C ILE A 71 -13.24 -4.87 3.66
N PRO A 72 -14.01 -4.55 2.61
CA PRO A 72 -15.37 -5.06 2.50
C PRO A 72 -15.25 -6.57 2.65
N ASN A 73 -16.04 -7.18 3.53
CA ASN A 73 -16.12 -8.65 3.61
C ASN A 73 -16.57 -9.29 2.28
N ASP A 74 -17.06 -8.47 1.38
CA ASP A 74 -17.24 -8.82 -0.02
C ASP A 74 -15.92 -8.65 -0.78
N ARG A 75 -15.08 -9.67 -0.65
CA ARG A 75 -13.81 -9.79 -1.36
C ARG A 75 -13.96 -10.04 -2.86
N SER A 76 -15.16 -9.91 -3.40
CA SER A 76 -15.49 -10.08 -4.82
C SER A 76 -15.43 -8.79 -5.63
N ALA A 77 -15.35 -7.62 -5.00
CA ALA A 77 -15.09 -6.35 -5.67
C ALA A 77 -13.61 -6.27 -6.09
N TYR A 78 -13.24 -7.08 -7.05
CA TYR A 78 -11.91 -7.42 -7.44
C TYR A 78 -11.35 -6.41 -8.45
N ILE A 79 -10.20 -5.87 -8.13
CA ILE A 79 -9.37 -5.11 -9.06
C ILE A 79 -9.20 -5.92 -10.34
N ASP A 80 -9.58 -5.34 -11.47
CA ASP A 80 -9.31 -5.93 -12.78
C ASP A 80 -7.78 -6.04 -12.97
N HIS A 81 -7.24 -7.24 -12.75
CA HIS A 81 -5.81 -7.55 -12.81
C HIS A 81 -5.16 -7.26 -14.17
N LYS A 82 -5.91 -6.82 -15.18
CA LYS A 82 -5.40 -6.55 -16.53
C LYS A 82 -4.67 -5.21 -16.66
N LYS A 83 -4.72 -4.35 -15.64
CA LYS A 83 -3.97 -3.09 -15.61
C LYS A 83 -3.33 -2.92 -14.23
N LEU A 84 -2.04 -3.23 -14.15
CA LEU A 84 -1.19 -2.72 -13.07
C LEU A 84 -1.06 -1.20 -13.27
N GLU A 85 -1.91 -0.43 -12.61
CA GLU A 85 -1.68 1.00 -12.42
C GLU A 85 -0.65 1.14 -11.31
N ASN A 86 0.61 1.41 -11.70
CA ASN A 86 1.77 1.40 -10.80
C ASN A 86 2.04 2.75 -10.14
N ASP A 87 1.07 3.67 -10.12
CA ASP A 87 1.37 5.04 -9.74
C ASP A 87 1.10 5.38 -8.27
N PHE A 88 0.62 4.62 -7.42
CA PHE A 88 0.35 4.89 -6.00
C PHE A 88 -0.71 3.94 -5.42
N GLN A 89 -0.89 2.79 -6.03
CA GLN A 89 -1.83 1.75 -5.58
C GLN A 89 -1.66 1.35 -4.11
N PHE A 90 -0.46 1.49 -3.55
CA PHE A 90 -0.18 1.25 -2.14
C PHE A 90 -0.90 2.24 -1.20
N LEU A 91 -1.42 3.35 -1.72
CA LEU A 91 -2.25 4.29 -0.96
C LEU A 91 -3.70 3.80 -0.88
N ASP A 92 -4.16 3.10 -1.90
CA ASP A 92 -5.53 2.59 -2.01
C ASP A 92 -5.65 1.21 -1.35
N VAL A 93 -4.61 0.39 -1.49
CA VAL A 93 -4.52 -0.93 -0.87
C VAL A 93 -3.67 -0.85 0.40
N GLY A 94 -4.30 -0.88 1.56
CA GLY A 94 -3.61 -0.91 2.86
C GLY A 94 -2.79 -2.20 3.03
N ARG A 95 -1.64 -2.10 3.73
CA ARG A 95 -0.91 -3.29 4.16
C ARG A 95 -1.70 -4.02 5.24
N TYR A 96 -1.83 -5.31 5.11
CA TYR A 96 -2.30 -6.19 6.17
C TYR A 96 -1.50 -7.50 6.17
N ASP A 97 -1.31 -8.05 7.34
CA ASP A 97 -0.66 -9.35 7.53
C ASP A 97 -1.72 -10.46 7.57
N PRO A 98 -1.38 -11.71 7.27
CA PRO A 98 -2.27 -12.84 7.49
C PRO A 98 -2.74 -12.90 8.95
N ALA A 99 -3.92 -13.42 9.17
CA ALA A 99 -4.47 -13.56 10.51
C ALA A 99 -3.52 -14.36 11.41
N LYS A 100 -3.26 -13.85 12.62
CA LYS A 100 -2.45 -14.57 13.61
C LYS A 100 -3.33 -15.46 14.46
N LYS A 101 -2.85 -16.67 14.76
CA LYS A 101 -3.53 -17.54 15.72
C LYS A 101 -3.58 -16.90 17.10
N PRO A 102 -4.64 -17.13 17.88
CA PRO A 102 -4.76 -16.64 19.24
C PRO A 102 -3.57 -17.02 20.11
N ALA A 103 -3.22 -16.16 21.07
CA ALA A 103 -2.04 -16.36 21.92
C ALA A 103 -2.13 -17.67 22.73
N ASP A 104 -3.33 -18.07 23.13
CA ASP A 104 -3.55 -19.27 23.92
C ASP A 104 -3.25 -20.55 23.13
N GLU A 105 -3.63 -20.59 21.85
CA GLU A 105 -3.27 -21.69 20.96
C GLU A 105 -1.75 -21.77 20.73
N ARG A 106 -1.09 -20.62 20.59
CA ARG A 106 0.37 -20.55 20.36
C ARG A 106 1.21 -20.98 21.57
N LYS A 107 0.68 -20.88 22.77
CA LYS A 107 1.39 -21.30 24.00
C LYS A 107 1.40 -22.80 24.19
N ILE A 108 0.45 -23.53 23.60
CA ILE A 108 0.25 -24.97 23.83
C ILE A 108 1.12 -25.81 22.91
N SER A 109 1.42 -25.33 21.70
CA SER A 109 2.19 -26.09 20.71
C SER A 109 3.01 -25.16 19.81
N PHE A 110 4.13 -25.68 19.29
CA PHE A 110 4.97 -25.00 18.27
C PHE A 110 4.32 -25.09 16.87
N VAL A 111 3.16 -24.47 16.72
CA VAL A 111 2.45 -24.40 15.44
C VAL A 111 2.74 -23.10 14.73
N GLU A 112 2.47 -23.08 13.42
CA GLU A 112 2.54 -21.86 12.61
C GLU A 112 1.68 -20.74 13.24
N ILE A 113 2.27 -19.57 13.37
CA ILE A 113 1.64 -18.40 14.00
C ILE A 113 0.67 -17.71 13.05
N TYR A 114 1.05 -17.61 11.79
CA TYR A 114 0.27 -16.90 10.78
C TYR A 114 -0.61 -17.85 9.98
N GLY A 115 -1.77 -17.37 9.60
CA GLY A 115 -2.58 -17.99 8.56
C GLY A 115 -1.98 -17.78 7.18
N GLU A 116 -2.67 -18.31 6.18
CA GLU A 116 -2.29 -18.17 4.78
C GLU A 116 -3.15 -17.09 4.10
N TYR A 117 -2.58 -16.38 3.15
CA TYR A 117 -3.34 -15.58 2.22
C TYR A 117 -4.07 -16.49 1.24
N ASN A 118 -5.33 -16.21 0.95
CA ASN A 118 -5.94 -16.76 -0.25
C ASN A 118 -5.37 -16.07 -1.51
N GLN A 119 -5.65 -16.63 -2.67
CA GLN A 119 -5.12 -16.11 -3.94
C GLN A 119 -5.43 -14.63 -4.13
N SER A 120 -6.62 -14.21 -3.74
CA SER A 120 -7.05 -12.84 -3.90
C SER A 120 -6.34 -11.88 -2.94
N GLU A 121 -6.13 -12.30 -1.71
CA GLU A 121 -5.37 -11.53 -0.71
C GLU A 121 -3.90 -11.40 -1.14
N ALA A 122 -3.30 -12.48 -1.63
CA ALA A 122 -1.94 -12.46 -2.14
C ALA A 122 -1.79 -11.50 -3.33
N ALA A 123 -2.73 -11.53 -4.28
CA ALA A 123 -2.75 -10.61 -5.41
C ALA A 123 -2.91 -9.15 -4.95
N ASN A 124 -3.81 -8.86 -4.00
CA ASN A 124 -3.98 -7.51 -3.46
C ASN A 124 -2.72 -6.99 -2.76
N GLN A 125 -2.06 -7.83 -1.95
CA GLN A 125 -0.86 -7.39 -1.26
C GLN A 125 0.32 -7.24 -2.22
N SER A 126 0.46 -8.10 -3.21
CA SER A 126 1.49 -7.98 -4.25
C SER A 126 1.26 -6.77 -5.17
N HIS A 127 0.00 -6.38 -5.41
CA HIS A 127 -0.35 -5.17 -6.17
C HIS A 127 0.21 -3.88 -5.55
N ARG A 128 0.55 -3.87 -4.28
CA ARG A 128 1.19 -2.71 -3.65
C ARG A 128 2.61 -2.43 -4.14
N CYS A 129 3.22 -3.37 -4.86
CA CYS A 129 4.54 -3.18 -5.45
C CYS A 129 4.47 -2.13 -6.56
N LEU A 130 5.40 -1.17 -6.54
CA LEU A 130 5.49 -0.10 -7.55
C LEU A 130 6.24 -0.52 -8.81
N ASP A 131 6.79 -1.73 -8.86
CA ASP A 131 7.67 -2.19 -9.94
C ASP A 131 8.73 -1.11 -10.32
N CYS A 132 9.35 -0.52 -9.30
CA CYS A 132 10.24 0.62 -9.46
C CYS A 132 11.55 0.20 -10.14
N GLY A 133 12.04 1.03 -11.07
CA GLY A 133 13.30 0.77 -11.80
C GLY A 133 14.57 0.81 -10.93
N ASN A 134 14.44 1.10 -9.65
CA ASN A 134 15.50 1.11 -8.65
C ASN A 134 15.03 0.41 -7.36
N PRO A 135 14.87 -0.92 -7.38
CA PRO A 135 14.23 -1.67 -6.31
C PRO A 135 15.14 -1.82 -5.09
N TYR A 136 14.98 -0.95 -4.11
CA TYR A 136 15.71 -1.01 -2.85
C TYR A 136 15.53 -2.33 -2.11
N CYS A 137 14.34 -2.95 -2.21
CA CYS A 137 14.05 -4.27 -1.65
C CYS A 137 14.97 -5.36 -2.21
N GLU A 138 15.30 -5.32 -3.50
CA GLU A 138 16.23 -6.24 -4.15
C GLU A 138 17.70 -5.90 -3.81
N TRP A 139 18.07 -4.63 -3.88
CA TRP A 139 19.45 -4.21 -3.64
C TRP A 139 19.92 -4.44 -2.20
N LYS A 140 19.04 -4.25 -1.24
CA LYS A 140 19.36 -4.48 0.18
C LYS A 140 19.16 -5.90 0.61
N CYS A 141 18.58 -6.74 -0.23
CA CYS A 141 18.44 -8.16 0.05
C CYS A 141 19.83 -8.85 -0.03
N PRO A 142 20.30 -9.50 1.04
CA PRO A 142 21.61 -10.17 1.03
C PRO A 142 21.73 -11.29 -0.02
N VAL A 143 20.59 -11.86 -0.43
CA VAL A 143 20.52 -12.91 -1.46
C VAL A 143 20.08 -12.36 -2.82
N HIS A 144 19.98 -11.06 -2.97
CA HIS A 144 19.54 -10.39 -4.21
C HIS A 144 18.30 -11.03 -4.84
N ASN A 145 17.28 -11.26 -4.03
CA ASN A 145 16.06 -11.88 -4.50
C ASN A 145 15.27 -10.93 -5.41
N TYR A 146 14.78 -11.43 -6.53
CA TYR A 146 14.03 -10.69 -7.56
C TYR A 146 12.63 -10.29 -7.09
N ILE A 147 12.56 -9.52 -5.99
CA ILE A 147 11.33 -9.23 -5.26
C ILE A 147 10.26 -8.56 -6.13
N PRO A 148 10.53 -7.48 -6.90
CA PRO A 148 9.51 -6.88 -7.75
C PRO A 148 8.96 -7.84 -8.80
N ASN A 149 9.84 -8.66 -9.38
CA ASN A 149 9.48 -9.55 -10.46
C ASN A 149 8.54 -10.67 -10.01
N TRP A 150 8.85 -11.36 -8.90
CA TRP A 150 7.93 -12.40 -8.42
C TRP A 150 6.66 -11.80 -7.78
N LEU A 151 6.70 -10.61 -7.18
CA LEU A 151 5.48 -9.90 -6.74
C LEU A 151 4.54 -9.61 -7.90
N LYS A 152 5.07 -9.21 -9.06
CA LYS A 152 4.31 -9.02 -10.28
C LYS A 152 3.65 -10.32 -10.75
N LEU A 153 4.40 -11.42 -10.78
CA LEU A 153 3.88 -12.74 -11.13
C LEU A 153 2.77 -13.20 -10.18
N VAL A 154 2.92 -12.97 -8.86
CA VAL A 154 1.87 -13.26 -7.87
C VAL A 154 0.62 -12.42 -8.15
N ASN A 155 0.78 -11.14 -8.46
CA ASN A 155 -0.34 -10.27 -8.79
C ASN A 155 -1.10 -10.73 -10.04
N GLU A 156 -0.38 -11.20 -11.04
CA GLU A 156 -0.93 -11.75 -12.29
C GLU A 156 -1.53 -13.16 -12.13
N GLY A 157 -1.36 -13.78 -10.95
CA GLY A 157 -1.83 -15.15 -10.67
C GLY A 157 -0.89 -16.27 -11.13
N ASN A 158 0.30 -15.92 -11.63
CA ASN A 158 1.34 -16.84 -12.10
C ASN A 158 2.17 -17.36 -10.92
N ILE A 159 1.53 -18.09 -10.02
CA ILE A 159 2.13 -18.48 -8.73
C ILE A 159 3.31 -19.44 -8.92
N ILE A 160 3.24 -20.36 -9.86
CA ILE A 160 4.32 -21.33 -10.09
C ILE A 160 5.60 -20.62 -10.54
N GLU A 161 5.48 -19.75 -11.53
CA GLU A 161 6.61 -18.96 -12.05
C GLU A 161 7.17 -18.02 -10.97
N ALA A 162 6.28 -17.46 -10.13
CA ALA A 162 6.71 -16.63 -9.00
C ALA A 162 7.57 -17.41 -8.00
N VAL A 163 7.15 -18.64 -7.67
CA VAL A 163 7.91 -19.54 -6.77
C VAL A 163 9.24 -19.94 -7.39
N GLU A 164 9.27 -20.33 -8.65
CA GLU A 164 10.49 -20.67 -9.37
C GLU A 164 11.47 -19.50 -9.37
N LEU A 165 11.01 -18.30 -9.68
CA LEU A 165 11.84 -17.09 -9.68
C LEU A 165 12.36 -16.74 -8.28
N CYS A 166 11.52 -16.84 -7.26
CA CYS A 166 11.88 -16.58 -5.87
C CYS A 166 12.98 -17.55 -5.39
N HIS A 167 12.91 -18.81 -5.81
CA HIS A 167 13.89 -19.84 -5.45
C HIS A 167 15.20 -19.80 -6.23
N GLN A 168 15.30 -19.04 -7.32
CA GLN A 168 16.55 -18.96 -8.10
C GLN A 168 17.73 -18.44 -7.27
N THR A 169 17.49 -17.48 -6.38
CA THR A 169 18.52 -16.87 -5.56
C THR A 169 18.38 -17.19 -4.08
N ASN A 170 17.27 -17.77 -3.65
CA ASN A 170 16.96 -17.98 -2.25
C ASN A 170 16.36 -19.37 -1.99
N SER A 171 17.12 -20.21 -1.32
CA SER A 171 16.68 -21.57 -0.97
C SER A 171 15.64 -21.62 0.16
N LEU A 172 15.52 -20.54 0.95
CA LEU A 172 14.66 -20.45 2.13
C LEU A 172 13.81 -19.17 2.12
N PRO A 173 12.95 -18.95 1.12
CA PRO A 173 12.21 -17.69 0.97
C PRO A 173 11.29 -17.40 2.14
N GLU A 174 10.70 -18.42 2.75
CA GLU A 174 9.82 -18.26 3.90
C GLU A 174 10.56 -17.73 5.14
N VAL A 175 11.72 -18.27 5.46
CA VAL A 175 12.55 -17.79 6.57
C VAL A 175 13.00 -16.36 6.31
N CYS A 176 13.46 -16.08 5.09
CA CYS A 176 13.90 -14.73 4.70
C CYS A 176 12.76 -13.72 4.78
N GLY A 177 11.55 -14.09 4.37
CA GLY A 177 10.37 -13.23 4.48
C GLY A 177 9.99 -12.89 5.92
N ARG A 178 10.24 -13.79 6.87
CA ARG A 178 9.94 -13.57 8.30
C ARG A 178 10.95 -12.66 8.99
N VAL A 179 12.20 -12.65 8.55
CA VAL A 179 13.27 -11.84 9.14
C VAL A 179 13.57 -10.57 8.35
N CYS A 180 12.92 -10.37 7.22
CA CYS A 180 13.10 -9.19 6.39
C CYS A 180 12.66 -7.93 7.13
N PRO A 181 13.49 -6.89 7.23
CA PRO A 181 13.16 -5.67 7.96
C PRO A 181 12.30 -4.69 7.14
N GLN A 182 11.88 -5.06 5.94
CA GLN A 182 11.10 -4.19 5.04
C GLN A 182 9.62 -4.53 5.01
#